data_569f12bbee1ac2eea1654418da78365e
#
_entry.id   569f12bbee1ac2eea1654418da78365e
#
_cell.length_a   1.000
_cell.length_b   1.000
_cell.length_c   1.000
_cell.angle_alpha   90.00
_cell.angle_beta   90.00
_cell.angle_gamma   90.00
#
_symmetry.space_group_name_H-M   'P 1'
#
loop_
_entity.id
_entity.type
_entity.pdbx_description
1 polymer ?
#
loop_
_entity_poly.entity_id
_entity_poly.type
_entity_poly.pdbx_seq_one_letter_code
_entity_poly.pdbx_strand_id
1 'polypeptide(L)'
;MNEASLPIDRCDVLVVGCGISGLSAAVAAAAAGATVTVLERATPEEFGGNTRWTESYFRMKSDTEVSDDFEELLVANAGHHIDPEIVQHAAAPYEDWPPHVKAHGMPDPELVATLAGEAGATVRWLQGFGVRFAALPTYFVTAAAPRLMPVGGGLALIEALRDEALRLGVAIRYRSTAQQLRRADARGELAVDTVGPDGGVRRIVARGVVLGTGGFEGNPEMLTRYIGPQARYLRPVARGGYYNRGEGIRMALDAGGAPAGDFGSYHAEPMDPRSAQVEPLVMSFSYGLLVNKEGRRFVDEAPGPVDVHYDPIARAIKDQPDGIAFMVYDQRIHEVPNWKKGIRTDQPPIEAESLDALARACGIDPAGLLATVAAFNAACAGDADARFSPLAVDGVATAGLAPPKSNWALPLARGPFCAYPVMSGICFTFGGVKTNRDAQVVDNDGRTIPGLYAAGEAAGLYHQVYTGATSVLRGAVFGRIAGAHAARHAAPR
;
A
#
# COMPACT_ATOMS: atom_id res chain seq x y z
N MET A 1 5.58 -36.37 10.83
CA MET A 1 6.96 -36.45 10.28
C MET A 1 7.92 -36.27 11.46
N ASN A 2 8.94 -37.12 11.56
CA ASN A 2 9.88 -37.05 12.68
C ASN A 2 10.83 -35.85 12.44
N GLU A 3 10.84 -34.87 13.34
CA GLU A 3 11.61 -33.60 13.20
C GLU A 3 13.15 -33.84 12.99
N ALA A 4 13.65 -35.01 13.36
CA ALA A 4 15.07 -35.37 13.28
C ALA A 4 15.58 -35.66 11.85
N SER A 5 14.76 -35.67 10.82
CA SER A 5 15.12 -36.12 9.46
C SER A 5 14.96 -35.06 8.35
N LEU A 6 14.63 -33.77 8.67
CA LEU A 6 14.52 -32.77 7.65
C LEU A 6 15.88 -32.39 7.06
N PRO A 7 16.00 -32.25 5.72
CA PRO A 7 17.19 -31.65 5.11
C PRO A 7 17.45 -30.25 5.64
N ILE A 8 18.67 -29.99 6.09
CA ILE A 8 19.07 -28.69 6.65
C ILE A 8 20.03 -28.01 5.70
N ASP A 9 19.61 -26.80 5.24
CA ASP A 9 20.47 -25.88 4.50
C ASP A 9 20.94 -24.76 5.44
N ARG A 10 22.08 -24.12 5.15
CA ARG A 10 22.61 -23.01 5.95
C ARG A 10 23.02 -21.84 5.07
N CYS A 11 22.80 -20.63 5.58
CA CYS A 11 23.31 -19.38 5.04
C CYS A 11 23.56 -18.38 6.18
N ASP A 12 24.26 -17.29 5.93
CA ASP A 12 24.42 -16.22 6.93
C ASP A 12 23.14 -15.44 7.11
N VAL A 13 22.49 -15.05 5.99
CA VAL A 13 21.24 -14.30 5.97
C VAL A 13 20.22 -15.01 5.10
N LEU A 14 19.07 -15.30 5.68
CA LEU A 14 17.89 -15.78 4.97
C LEU A 14 16.90 -14.61 4.76
N VAL A 15 16.50 -14.37 3.52
CA VAL A 15 15.49 -13.39 3.17
C VAL A 15 14.21 -14.11 2.73
N VAL A 16 13.07 -13.71 3.23
CA VAL A 16 11.77 -14.29 2.87
C VAL A 16 10.96 -13.27 2.07
N GLY A 17 10.78 -13.54 0.78
CA GLY A 17 10.09 -12.69 -0.20
C GLY A 17 11.04 -11.97 -1.17
N CYS A 18 10.61 -11.85 -2.44
CA CYS A 18 11.32 -11.16 -3.53
C CYS A 18 10.67 -9.82 -3.94
N GLY A 19 9.86 -9.22 -3.07
CA GLY A 19 9.41 -7.84 -3.25
C GLY A 19 10.55 -6.84 -3.08
N ILE A 20 10.26 -5.54 -3.24
CA ILE A 20 11.28 -4.48 -3.11
C ILE A 20 12.08 -4.59 -1.79
N SER A 21 11.41 -4.87 -0.68
CA SER A 21 12.06 -4.97 0.63
C SER A 21 12.98 -6.17 0.74
N GLY A 22 12.54 -7.34 0.26
CA GLY A 22 13.35 -8.56 0.30
C GLY A 22 14.56 -8.48 -0.63
N LEU A 23 14.39 -8.05 -1.87
CA LEU A 23 15.50 -7.91 -2.81
C LEU A 23 16.49 -6.83 -2.38
N SER A 24 16.01 -5.70 -1.83
CA SER A 24 16.90 -4.68 -1.25
C SER A 24 17.72 -5.24 -0.08
N ALA A 25 17.10 -6.06 0.76
CA ALA A 25 17.80 -6.72 1.86
C ALA A 25 18.82 -7.74 1.35
N ALA A 26 18.47 -8.54 0.36
CA ALA A 26 19.37 -9.55 -0.21
C ALA A 26 20.61 -8.93 -0.85
N VAL A 27 20.41 -7.87 -1.65
CA VAL A 27 21.52 -7.14 -2.30
C VAL A 27 22.41 -6.48 -1.24
N ALA A 28 21.83 -5.80 -0.25
CA ALA A 28 22.60 -5.12 0.80
C ALA A 28 23.39 -6.11 1.65
N ALA A 29 22.81 -7.27 2.01
CA ALA A 29 23.49 -8.30 2.79
C ALA A 29 24.62 -8.97 1.99
N ALA A 30 24.39 -9.32 0.74
CA ALA A 30 25.40 -9.94 -0.11
C ALA A 30 26.54 -8.97 -0.44
N ALA A 31 26.26 -7.70 -0.67
CA ALA A 31 27.27 -6.66 -0.86
C ALA A 31 28.15 -6.46 0.39
N ALA A 32 27.61 -6.75 1.58
CA ALA A 32 28.37 -6.76 2.84
C ALA A 32 29.13 -8.07 3.10
N GLY A 33 29.15 -9.01 2.15
CA GLY A 33 29.91 -10.25 2.20
C GLY A 33 29.20 -11.45 2.82
N ALA A 34 27.92 -11.35 3.16
CA ALA A 34 27.16 -12.48 3.70
C ALA A 34 26.75 -13.47 2.59
N THR A 35 26.70 -14.76 2.92
CA THR A 35 26.03 -15.76 2.10
C THR A 35 24.52 -15.62 2.26
N VAL A 36 23.78 -15.38 1.16
CA VAL A 36 22.36 -15.05 1.19
C VAL A 36 21.53 -16.08 0.43
N THR A 37 20.46 -16.54 1.06
CA THR A 37 19.38 -17.29 0.39
C THR A 37 18.10 -16.48 0.45
N VAL A 38 17.38 -16.40 -0.68
CA VAL A 38 16.06 -15.79 -0.76
C VAL A 38 15.02 -16.86 -1.04
N LEU A 39 13.92 -16.84 -0.29
CA LEU A 39 12.72 -17.65 -0.57
C LEU A 39 11.66 -16.81 -1.25
N GLU A 40 11.14 -17.30 -2.37
CA GLU A 40 10.03 -16.69 -3.08
C GLU A 40 8.94 -17.73 -3.36
N ARG A 41 7.70 -17.44 -2.96
CA ARG A 41 6.59 -18.37 -3.20
C ARG A 41 6.10 -18.38 -4.63
N ALA A 42 6.22 -17.25 -5.33
CA ALA A 42 5.82 -17.13 -6.73
C ALA A 42 6.79 -17.87 -7.67
N THR A 43 6.40 -17.98 -8.92
CA THR A 43 7.26 -18.50 -9.98
C THR A 43 8.31 -17.46 -10.41
N PRO A 44 9.34 -17.84 -11.18
CA PRO A 44 10.28 -16.88 -11.77
C PRO A 44 9.62 -15.85 -12.68
N GLU A 45 8.46 -16.15 -13.24
CA GLU A 45 7.69 -15.25 -14.12
C GLU A 45 6.84 -14.24 -13.33
N GLU A 46 6.43 -14.58 -12.10
CA GLU A 46 5.50 -13.79 -11.28
C GLU A 46 6.14 -13.23 -9.99
N PHE A 47 7.43 -13.46 -9.76
CA PHE A 47 8.13 -12.95 -8.57
C PHE A 47 8.07 -11.42 -8.46
N GLY A 48 8.32 -10.90 -7.28
CA GLY A 48 8.44 -9.46 -7.05
C GLY A 48 7.32 -8.85 -6.19
N GLY A 49 6.37 -9.69 -5.72
CA GLY A 49 5.27 -9.25 -4.86
C GLY A 49 4.42 -8.16 -5.53
N ASN A 50 3.77 -7.33 -4.73
CA ASN A 50 3.01 -6.17 -5.25
C ASN A 50 3.88 -5.17 -6.00
N THR A 51 5.16 -5.03 -5.64
CA THR A 51 6.07 -4.08 -6.28
C THR A 51 6.17 -4.28 -7.79
N ARG A 52 6.19 -5.53 -8.27
CA ARG A 52 6.23 -5.85 -9.69
C ARG A 52 5.12 -5.19 -10.51
N TRP A 53 3.95 -5.04 -9.92
CA TRP A 53 2.72 -4.69 -10.62
C TRP A 53 2.31 -3.23 -10.48
N THR A 54 2.94 -2.46 -9.60
CA THR A 54 2.63 -1.06 -9.34
C THR A 54 3.55 -0.12 -10.12
N GLU A 55 3.09 1.11 -10.33
CA GLU A 55 3.90 2.19 -10.88
C GLU A 55 5.05 2.62 -9.95
N SER A 56 4.96 2.28 -8.66
CA SER A 56 6.03 2.46 -7.66
C SER A 56 6.52 3.89 -7.50
N TYR A 57 5.62 4.86 -7.42
CA TYR A 57 5.98 6.26 -7.20
C TYR A 57 6.66 6.46 -5.84
N PHE A 58 7.66 7.34 -5.82
CA PHE A 58 8.36 7.80 -4.62
C PHE A 58 7.98 9.25 -4.32
N ARG A 59 7.59 9.55 -3.07
CA ARG A 59 7.26 10.90 -2.61
C ARG A 59 8.55 11.73 -2.44
N MET A 60 9.14 12.08 -3.54
CA MET A 60 10.42 12.76 -3.65
C MET A 60 10.28 14.01 -4.53
N LYS A 61 10.88 15.12 -4.13
CA LYS A 61 10.99 16.33 -4.98
C LYS A 61 12.21 16.30 -5.91
N SER A 62 13.21 15.49 -5.54
CA SER A 62 14.40 15.22 -6.36
C SER A 62 14.91 13.80 -6.07
N ASP A 63 16.00 13.39 -6.71
CA ASP A 63 16.68 12.12 -6.44
C ASP A 63 17.44 12.10 -5.09
N THR A 64 17.50 13.24 -4.41
CA THR A 64 18.17 13.39 -3.11
C THR A 64 17.25 13.78 -1.96
N GLU A 65 16.07 14.35 -2.23
CA GLU A 65 15.23 14.98 -1.23
C GLU A 65 13.76 14.50 -1.33
N VAL A 66 13.19 14.17 -0.18
CA VAL A 66 11.74 13.91 -0.04
C VAL A 66 10.91 15.18 -0.24
N SER A 67 9.58 15.06 -0.41
CA SER A 67 8.69 16.22 -0.43
C SER A 67 8.72 16.98 0.90
N ASP A 68 8.50 18.29 0.86
CA ASP A 68 8.64 19.16 2.05
C ASP A 68 7.64 18.80 3.18
N ASP A 69 6.50 18.21 2.84
CA ASP A 69 5.45 17.76 3.74
C ASP A 69 5.59 16.29 4.19
N PHE A 70 6.71 15.63 3.92
CA PHE A 70 6.86 14.16 4.03
C PHE A 70 6.59 13.64 5.45
N GLU A 71 7.29 14.18 6.44
CA GLU A 71 7.18 13.73 7.83
C GLU A 71 5.86 14.21 8.45
N GLU A 72 5.51 15.48 8.22
CA GLU A 72 4.26 16.08 8.73
C GLU A 72 3.02 15.28 8.26
N LEU A 73 2.98 14.90 6.99
CA LEU A 73 1.84 14.17 6.45
C LEU A 73 1.77 12.72 6.96
N LEU A 74 2.90 12.04 7.18
CA LEU A 74 2.92 10.72 7.81
C LEU A 74 2.34 10.75 9.22
N VAL A 75 2.67 11.78 9.99
CA VAL A 75 2.14 11.99 11.34
C VAL A 75 0.65 12.38 11.29
N ALA A 76 0.28 13.33 10.43
CA ALA A 76 -1.11 13.78 10.31
C ALA A 76 -2.07 12.64 9.88
N ASN A 77 -1.62 11.79 8.96
CA ASN A 77 -2.40 10.65 8.48
C ASN A 77 -2.56 9.52 9.50
N ALA A 78 -1.79 9.53 10.58
CA ALA A 78 -1.96 8.60 11.67
C ALA A 78 -3.14 8.92 12.59
N GLY A 79 -3.67 10.13 12.49
CA GLY A 79 -4.76 10.62 13.36
C GLY A 79 -4.28 10.94 14.77
N HIS A 80 -5.24 11.05 15.70
CA HIS A 80 -4.97 11.39 17.09
C HIS A 80 -5.37 10.24 18.01
N HIS A 81 -4.54 9.94 19.00
CA HIS A 81 -4.91 9.03 20.07
C HIS A 81 -5.99 9.68 20.95
N ILE A 82 -6.96 8.88 21.40
CA ILE A 82 -8.07 9.39 22.23
C ILE A 82 -7.68 9.68 23.67
N ASP A 83 -6.55 9.11 24.14
CA ASP A 83 -6.05 9.33 25.50
C ASP A 83 -5.11 10.54 25.52
N PRO A 84 -5.46 11.66 26.22
CA PRO A 84 -4.66 12.86 26.27
C PRO A 84 -3.31 12.66 26.99
N GLU A 85 -3.19 11.70 27.88
CA GLU A 85 -1.92 11.38 28.55
C GLU A 85 -0.92 10.78 27.57
N ILE A 86 -1.39 9.86 26.69
CA ILE A 86 -0.55 9.31 25.63
C ILE A 86 -0.13 10.38 24.65
N VAL A 87 -1.03 11.28 24.25
CA VAL A 87 -0.70 12.42 23.36
C VAL A 87 0.33 13.33 23.98
N GLN A 88 0.21 13.62 25.31
CA GLN A 88 1.16 14.44 26.02
C GLN A 88 2.56 13.81 26.08
N HIS A 89 2.66 12.51 26.35
CA HIS A 89 3.92 11.78 26.35
C HIS A 89 4.54 11.70 24.95
N ALA A 90 3.72 11.53 23.92
CA ALA A 90 4.17 11.46 22.53
C ALA A 90 4.70 12.81 21.99
N ALA A 91 4.47 13.92 22.68
CA ALA A 91 5.07 15.21 22.35
C ALA A 91 6.55 15.35 22.79
N ALA A 92 7.04 14.43 23.65
CA ALA A 92 8.45 14.36 24.03
C ALA A 92 9.30 13.65 22.95
N PRO A 93 10.65 13.76 22.99
CA PRO A 93 11.54 12.92 22.17
C PRO A 93 11.24 11.43 22.37
N TYR A 94 11.33 10.65 21.29
CA TYR A 94 10.95 9.22 21.31
C TYR A 94 11.69 8.38 22.35
N GLU A 95 12.96 8.69 22.60
CA GLU A 95 13.77 8.03 23.64
C GLU A 95 13.15 8.15 25.04
N ASP A 96 12.48 9.27 25.30
CA ASP A 96 11.84 9.58 26.60
C ASP A 96 10.42 9.01 26.73
N TRP A 97 9.86 8.41 25.66
CA TRP A 97 8.52 7.83 25.75
C TRP A 97 8.47 6.67 26.73
N PRO A 98 7.51 6.65 27.65
CA PRO A 98 7.28 5.49 28.51
C PRO A 98 6.98 4.22 27.68
N PRO A 99 7.32 3.02 28.22
CA PRO A 99 7.10 1.76 27.48
C PRO A 99 5.66 1.54 27.02
N HIS A 100 4.68 1.95 27.80
CA HIS A 100 3.27 1.82 27.41
C HIS A 100 2.89 2.73 26.24
N VAL A 101 3.49 3.92 26.14
CA VAL A 101 3.30 4.81 24.99
C VAL A 101 3.95 4.21 23.74
N LYS A 102 5.17 3.67 23.89
CA LYS A 102 5.87 2.96 22.78
C LYS A 102 5.10 1.72 22.29
N ALA A 103 4.28 1.11 23.14
CA ALA A 103 3.45 -0.04 22.76
C ALA A 103 2.18 0.34 21.99
N HIS A 104 1.75 1.60 22.01
CA HIS A 104 0.60 2.06 21.25
C HIS A 104 0.92 2.23 19.76
N GLY A 105 -0.13 2.04 18.93
CA GLY A 105 -0.06 2.15 17.49
C GLY A 105 0.02 3.61 16.98
N MET A 106 0.92 4.42 17.53
CA MET A 106 1.26 5.73 16.98
C MET A 106 2.41 5.60 15.99
N PRO A 107 2.53 6.49 15.00
CA PRO A 107 3.69 6.44 14.12
C PRO A 107 4.95 6.65 14.96
N ASP A 108 5.91 5.76 14.76
CA ASP A 108 7.21 5.84 15.39
C ASP A 108 8.03 6.96 14.73
N PRO A 109 8.36 8.07 15.43
CA PRO A 109 9.07 9.20 14.84
C PRO A 109 10.48 8.85 14.37
N GLU A 110 11.15 7.88 15.03
CA GLU A 110 12.45 7.39 14.53
C GLU A 110 12.35 6.71 13.17
N LEU A 111 11.28 5.92 12.95
CA LEU A 111 11.07 5.29 11.64
C LEU A 111 10.74 6.32 10.57
N VAL A 112 9.93 7.34 10.90
CA VAL A 112 9.58 8.42 9.97
C VAL A 112 10.82 9.22 9.58
N ALA A 113 11.61 9.65 10.55
CA ALA A 113 12.87 10.39 10.32
C ALA A 113 13.91 9.54 9.56
N THR A 114 14.03 8.24 9.89
CA THR A 114 14.92 7.32 9.17
C THR A 114 14.50 7.17 7.72
N LEU A 115 13.19 7.02 7.45
CA LEU A 115 12.66 6.91 6.09
C LEU A 115 12.98 8.17 5.28
N ALA A 116 12.72 9.36 5.84
CA ALA A 116 13.01 10.63 5.18
C ALA A 116 14.51 10.82 4.93
N GLY A 117 15.35 10.58 5.94
CA GLY A 117 16.80 10.77 5.87
C GLY A 117 17.51 9.81 4.91
N GLU A 118 17.05 8.56 4.82
CA GLU A 118 17.67 7.52 3.98
C GLU A 118 17.09 7.42 2.56
N ALA A 119 16.01 8.13 2.27
CA ALA A 119 15.33 8.08 0.98
C ALA A 119 16.26 8.45 -0.18
N GLY A 120 16.91 9.60 -0.13
CA GLY A 120 17.81 10.06 -1.20
C GLY A 120 19.00 9.13 -1.41
N ALA A 121 19.62 8.63 -0.32
CA ALA A 121 20.69 7.65 -0.42
C ALA A 121 20.22 6.34 -1.07
N THR A 122 18.99 5.94 -0.79
CA THR A 122 18.39 4.72 -1.38
C THR A 122 18.06 4.91 -2.86
N VAL A 123 17.56 6.08 -3.28
CA VAL A 123 17.33 6.38 -4.71
C VAL A 123 18.65 6.30 -5.49
N ARG A 124 19.72 6.95 -5.00
CA ARG A 124 21.05 6.87 -5.64
C ARG A 124 21.59 5.45 -5.69
N TRP A 125 21.37 4.67 -4.62
CA TRP A 125 21.76 3.26 -4.57
C TRP A 125 21.05 2.43 -5.66
N LEU A 126 19.73 2.62 -5.86
CA LEU A 126 18.97 2.00 -6.95
C LEU A 126 19.43 2.46 -8.33
N GLN A 127 19.78 3.75 -8.50
CA GLN A 127 20.37 4.27 -9.73
C GLN A 127 21.69 3.58 -10.05
N GLY A 128 22.47 3.23 -9.04
CA GLY A 128 23.72 2.46 -9.19
C GLY A 128 23.54 1.09 -9.85
N PHE A 129 22.33 0.53 -9.82
CA PHE A 129 21.95 -0.72 -10.50
C PHE A 129 21.25 -0.48 -11.85
N GLY A 130 21.28 0.74 -12.36
CA GLY A 130 20.71 1.09 -13.66
C GLY A 130 19.23 1.50 -13.62
N VAL A 131 18.61 1.61 -12.45
CA VAL A 131 17.24 2.15 -12.33
C VAL A 131 17.26 3.63 -12.68
N ARG A 132 16.44 4.03 -13.63
CA ARG A 132 16.25 5.43 -13.99
C ARG A 132 14.99 5.97 -13.36
N PHE A 133 15.04 7.21 -12.89
CA PHE A 133 13.89 7.92 -12.35
C PHE A 133 13.56 9.13 -13.19
N ALA A 134 12.28 9.48 -13.28
CA ALA A 134 11.79 10.68 -13.92
C ALA A 134 10.79 11.37 -12.99
N ALA A 135 10.71 12.71 -13.08
CA ALA A 135 9.62 13.43 -12.42
C ALA A 135 8.30 12.96 -13.00
N LEU A 136 7.34 12.65 -12.13
CA LEU A 136 6.00 12.26 -12.55
C LEU A 136 5.32 13.48 -13.19
N PRO A 137 4.95 13.43 -14.48
CA PRO A 137 4.14 14.48 -15.05
C PRO A 137 2.79 14.51 -14.32
N THR A 138 2.35 15.70 -13.95
CA THR A 138 1.04 15.92 -13.33
C THR A 138 -0.05 15.49 -14.32
N TYR A 139 -0.57 14.28 -14.17
CA TYR A 139 -1.69 13.80 -14.96
C TYR A 139 -3.00 13.82 -14.18
N PHE A 140 -2.93 13.83 -12.85
CA PHE A 140 -4.06 14.26 -12.04
C PHE A 140 -4.16 15.79 -12.10
N VAL A 141 -5.36 16.26 -12.27
CA VAL A 141 -5.67 17.67 -12.36
C VAL A 141 -5.17 18.45 -11.14
N THR A 142 -5.00 17.79 -10.00
CA THR A 142 -4.59 18.39 -8.74
C THR A 142 -3.68 17.44 -7.98
N ALA A 143 -2.40 17.34 -8.38
CA ALA A 143 -1.39 16.65 -7.59
C ALA A 143 -0.94 17.52 -6.42
N ALA A 144 -0.92 16.95 -5.20
CA ALA A 144 -0.57 17.70 -4.00
C ALA A 144 0.97 17.79 -3.79
N ALA A 145 1.75 16.81 -4.25
CA ALA A 145 3.18 16.76 -3.99
C ALA A 145 3.97 16.21 -5.17
N PRO A 146 5.23 16.64 -5.35
CA PRO A 146 6.12 16.10 -6.35
C PRO A 146 6.44 14.63 -6.10
N ARG A 147 6.62 13.87 -7.18
CA ARG A 147 6.91 12.44 -7.14
C ARG A 147 7.96 12.08 -8.18
N LEU A 148 8.84 11.13 -7.83
CA LEU A 148 9.68 10.43 -8.76
C LEU A 148 9.04 9.10 -9.18
N MET A 149 9.12 8.80 -10.45
CA MET A 149 8.64 7.55 -11.03
C MET A 149 9.84 6.76 -11.55
N PRO A 150 10.02 5.49 -11.14
CA PRO A 150 10.98 4.62 -11.80
C PRO A 150 10.50 4.36 -13.24
N VAL A 151 11.38 4.60 -14.20
CA VAL A 151 11.08 4.37 -15.62
C VAL A 151 10.95 2.86 -15.86
N GLY A 152 9.74 2.42 -16.20
CA GLY A 152 9.37 1.01 -16.29
C GLY A 152 8.66 0.49 -15.03
N GLY A 153 8.30 1.38 -14.09
CA GLY A 153 7.52 1.02 -12.90
C GLY A 153 8.26 0.12 -11.93
N GLY A 154 7.49 -0.58 -11.09
CA GLY A 154 8.03 -1.49 -10.09
C GLY A 154 8.74 -2.70 -10.68
N LEU A 155 8.37 -3.13 -11.88
CA LEU A 155 9.07 -4.21 -12.57
C LEU A 155 10.54 -3.88 -12.80
N ALA A 156 10.85 -2.67 -13.23
CA ALA A 156 12.23 -2.23 -13.45
C ALA A 156 13.05 -2.25 -12.14
N LEU A 157 12.45 -1.87 -11.01
CA LEU A 157 13.08 -1.96 -9.69
C LEU A 157 13.41 -3.42 -9.34
N ILE A 158 12.43 -4.31 -9.50
CA ILE A 158 12.55 -5.72 -9.12
C ILE A 158 13.58 -6.45 -10.00
N GLU A 159 13.58 -6.19 -11.31
CA GLU A 159 14.54 -6.80 -12.23
C GLU A 159 15.97 -6.33 -11.96
N ALA A 160 16.19 -5.04 -11.78
CA ALA A 160 17.51 -4.49 -11.47
C ALA A 160 18.07 -5.08 -10.15
N LEU A 161 17.26 -5.15 -9.11
CA LEU A 161 17.68 -5.74 -7.82
C LEU A 161 17.89 -7.24 -7.89
N ARG A 162 17.07 -8.00 -8.64
CA ARG A 162 17.26 -9.43 -8.86
C ARG A 162 18.57 -9.68 -9.58
N ASP A 163 18.83 -8.96 -10.65
CA ASP A 163 20.04 -9.15 -11.47
C ASP A 163 21.29 -8.84 -10.67
N GLU A 164 21.25 -7.79 -9.84
CA GLU A 164 22.34 -7.49 -8.91
C GLU A 164 22.50 -8.56 -7.83
N ALA A 165 21.40 -9.05 -7.25
CA ALA A 165 21.44 -10.15 -6.28
C ALA A 165 22.09 -11.40 -6.87
N LEU A 166 21.71 -11.79 -8.09
CA LEU A 166 22.31 -12.91 -8.80
C LEU A 166 23.79 -12.68 -9.10
N ARG A 167 24.18 -11.48 -9.50
CA ARG A 167 25.59 -11.08 -9.74
C ARG A 167 26.43 -11.21 -8.46
N LEU A 168 25.85 -10.93 -7.31
CA LEU A 168 26.48 -11.08 -5.99
C LEU A 168 26.45 -12.51 -5.45
N GLY A 169 25.92 -13.49 -6.19
CA GLY A 169 25.86 -14.89 -5.81
C GLY A 169 24.73 -15.25 -4.85
N VAL A 170 23.70 -14.43 -4.74
CA VAL A 170 22.51 -14.76 -3.94
C VAL A 170 21.75 -15.93 -4.54
N ALA A 171 21.41 -16.92 -3.73
CA ALA A 171 20.58 -18.06 -4.13
C ALA A 171 19.09 -17.71 -3.99
N ILE A 172 18.37 -17.56 -5.10
CA ILE A 172 16.91 -17.32 -5.10
C ILE A 172 16.19 -18.66 -5.33
N ARG A 173 15.34 -19.05 -4.38
CA ARG A 173 14.51 -20.26 -4.44
C ARG A 173 13.06 -19.88 -4.69
N TYR A 174 12.63 -20.02 -5.93
CA TYR A 174 11.24 -19.81 -6.34
C TYR A 174 10.35 -20.98 -5.95
N ARG A 175 9.04 -20.77 -5.92
CA ARG A 175 8.02 -21.75 -5.50
C ARG A 175 8.33 -22.35 -4.12
N SER A 176 8.91 -21.54 -3.24
CA SER A 176 9.35 -21.94 -1.92
C SER A 176 8.68 -21.07 -0.86
N THR A 177 7.82 -21.70 -0.05
CA THR A 177 7.00 -21.02 0.94
C THR A 177 7.57 -21.24 2.34
N ALA A 178 7.97 -20.15 3.02
CA ALA A 178 8.29 -20.18 4.44
C ALA A 178 7.02 -20.41 5.26
N GLN A 179 7.06 -21.35 6.19
CA GLN A 179 5.89 -21.73 6.99
C GLN A 179 6.04 -21.43 8.46
N GLN A 180 7.23 -21.64 9.03
CA GLN A 180 7.46 -21.50 10.46
C GLN A 180 8.87 -21.00 10.74
N LEU A 181 8.96 -20.06 11.67
CA LEU A 181 10.20 -19.54 12.23
C LEU A 181 10.39 -20.09 13.64
N ARG A 182 11.60 -20.52 13.97
CA ARG A 182 11.97 -21.05 15.29
C ARG A 182 13.37 -20.58 15.67
N ARG A 183 13.70 -20.61 16.95
CA ARG A 183 15.11 -20.56 17.40
C ARG A 183 15.74 -21.92 17.14
N ALA A 184 16.89 -21.95 16.48
CA ALA A 184 17.55 -23.20 16.11
C ALA A 184 18.38 -23.77 17.25
N ASP A 185 19.06 -22.91 18.03
CA ASP A 185 19.92 -23.31 19.12
C ASP A 185 20.15 -22.20 20.16
N ALA A 186 20.97 -22.52 21.18
CA ALA A 186 21.37 -21.56 22.22
C ALA A 186 22.34 -20.45 21.71
N ARG A 187 22.86 -20.58 20.48
CA ARG A 187 23.79 -19.61 19.85
C ARG A 187 23.07 -18.46 19.18
N GLY A 188 21.74 -18.47 19.18
CA GLY A 188 20.91 -17.41 18.60
C GLY A 188 20.65 -17.56 17.11
N GLU A 189 20.98 -18.70 16.50
CA GLU A 189 20.58 -19.00 15.13
C GLU A 189 19.05 -19.16 15.04
N LEU A 190 18.49 -18.76 13.91
CA LEU A 190 17.10 -18.93 13.57
C LEU A 190 16.93 -20.03 12.52
N ALA A 191 15.84 -20.75 12.59
CA ALA A 191 15.48 -21.77 11.63
C ALA A 191 14.13 -21.48 11.00
N VAL A 192 14.04 -21.57 9.67
CA VAL A 192 12.80 -21.42 8.92
C VAL A 192 12.49 -22.73 8.21
N ASP A 193 11.34 -23.31 8.53
CA ASP A 193 10.81 -24.46 7.80
C ASP A 193 10.11 -23.94 6.53
N THR A 194 10.44 -24.54 5.39
CA THR A 194 9.97 -24.14 4.07
C THR A 194 9.46 -25.34 3.28
N VAL A 195 8.46 -25.13 2.45
CA VAL A 195 7.94 -26.11 1.49
C VAL A 195 8.39 -25.71 0.10
N GLY A 196 9.06 -26.62 -0.58
CA GLY A 196 9.51 -26.44 -1.96
C GLY A 196 8.46 -26.81 -3.00
N PRO A 197 8.80 -26.66 -4.30
CA PRO A 197 7.87 -26.94 -5.42
C PRO A 197 7.43 -28.40 -5.54
N ASP A 198 8.19 -29.32 -4.96
CA ASP A 198 7.90 -30.75 -4.88
C ASP A 198 7.03 -31.13 -3.66
N GLY A 199 6.62 -30.13 -2.85
CA GLY A 199 5.94 -30.36 -1.58
C GLY A 199 6.88 -30.84 -0.45
N GLY A 200 8.17 -30.98 -0.74
CA GLY A 200 9.16 -31.40 0.25
C GLY A 200 9.43 -30.30 1.27
N VAL A 201 9.47 -30.68 2.55
CA VAL A 201 9.80 -29.78 3.65
C VAL A 201 11.32 -29.75 3.86
N ARG A 202 11.89 -28.55 3.97
CA ARG A 202 13.30 -28.30 4.28
C ARG A 202 13.41 -27.30 5.41
N ARG A 203 14.51 -27.35 6.14
CA ARG A 203 14.86 -26.36 7.16
C ARG A 203 16.04 -25.53 6.70
N ILE A 204 15.93 -24.21 6.78
CA ILE A 204 17.03 -23.29 6.52
C ILE A 204 17.43 -22.66 7.85
N VAL A 205 18.69 -22.78 8.22
CA VAL A 205 19.25 -22.19 9.43
C VAL A 205 20.10 -20.99 9.04
N ALA A 206 19.86 -19.85 9.68
CA ALA A 206 20.57 -18.61 9.42
C ALA A 206 20.80 -17.83 10.73
N ARG A 207 21.84 -16.98 10.75
CA ARG A 207 22.06 -16.04 11.85
C ARG A 207 21.19 -14.81 11.74
N GLY A 208 20.84 -14.40 10.52
CA GLY A 208 19.92 -13.31 10.22
C GLY A 208 18.76 -13.79 9.37
N VAL A 209 17.51 -13.42 9.74
CA VAL A 209 16.30 -13.67 8.95
C VAL A 209 15.61 -12.34 8.69
N VAL A 210 15.39 -12.00 7.43
CA VAL A 210 14.70 -10.77 7.01
C VAL A 210 13.34 -11.14 6.42
N LEU A 211 12.26 -10.67 7.01
CA LEU A 211 10.89 -10.86 6.55
C LEU A 211 10.49 -9.70 5.63
N GLY A 212 10.55 -9.93 4.32
CA GLY A 212 10.06 -9.04 3.26
C GLY A 212 8.83 -9.60 2.55
N THR A 213 7.90 -10.17 3.35
CA THR A 213 6.84 -11.07 2.89
C THR A 213 5.56 -10.38 2.43
N GLY A 214 5.52 -9.04 2.44
CA GLY A 214 4.28 -8.30 2.23
C GLY A 214 3.33 -8.40 3.42
N GLY A 215 2.09 -7.96 3.23
CA GLY A 215 1.04 -7.95 4.22
C GLY A 215 0.12 -9.17 4.16
N PHE A 216 -1.21 -8.91 4.30
CA PHE A 216 -2.21 -9.99 4.33
C PHE A 216 -3.42 -9.74 3.42
N GLU A 217 -3.32 -8.88 2.42
CA GLU A 217 -4.42 -8.53 1.49
C GLU A 217 -4.93 -9.73 0.67
N GLY A 218 -4.15 -10.79 0.55
CA GLY A 218 -4.54 -12.06 -0.06
C GLY A 218 -5.11 -13.10 0.92
N ASN A 219 -5.34 -12.73 2.19
CA ASN A 219 -5.81 -13.65 3.22
C ASN A 219 -7.22 -13.28 3.73
N PRO A 220 -8.30 -13.94 3.23
CA PRO A 220 -9.67 -13.62 3.63
C PRO A 220 -9.94 -13.76 5.13
N GLU A 221 -9.26 -14.68 5.83
CA GLU A 221 -9.41 -14.85 7.28
C GLU A 221 -8.86 -13.63 8.02
N MET A 222 -7.64 -13.19 7.72
CA MET A 222 -7.04 -12.03 8.38
C MET A 222 -7.79 -10.73 8.02
N LEU A 223 -8.19 -10.57 6.76
CA LEU A 223 -9.01 -9.42 6.33
C LEU A 223 -10.34 -9.37 7.10
N THR A 224 -11.03 -10.49 7.23
CA THR A 224 -12.29 -10.54 8.00
C THR A 224 -12.06 -10.28 9.49
N ARG A 225 -10.98 -10.81 10.05
CA ARG A 225 -10.62 -10.65 11.47
C ARG A 225 -10.34 -9.19 11.83
N TYR A 226 -9.57 -8.49 11.00
CA TYR A 226 -9.06 -7.17 11.33
C TYR A 226 -9.88 -6.02 10.71
N ILE A 227 -10.38 -6.18 9.49
CA ILE A 227 -11.15 -5.16 8.78
C ILE A 227 -12.66 -5.33 8.95
N GLY A 228 -13.09 -6.55 9.27
CA GLY A 228 -14.49 -6.87 9.48
C GLY A 228 -15.16 -7.62 8.32
N PRO A 229 -16.46 -7.94 8.45
CA PRO A 229 -17.18 -8.84 7.53
C PRO A 229 -17.31 -8.27 6.11
N GLN A 230 -17.24 -6.95 5.93
CA GLN A 230 -17.31 -6.32 4.61
C GLN A 230 -16.01 -6.49 3.81
N ALA A 231 -14.94 -7.00 4.43
CA ALA A 231 -13.70 -7.34 3.72
C ALA A 231 -13.90 -8.38 2.60
N ARG A 232 -15.00 -9.15 2.62
CA ARG A 232 -15.39 -10.05 1.51
C ARG A 232 -15.58 -9.35 0.17
N TYR A 233 -15.78 -8.02 0.17
CA TYR A 233 -15.92 -7.21 -1.04
C TYR A 233 -14.61 -6.57 -1.50
N LEU A 234 -13.49 -6.86 -0.82
CA LEU A 234 -12.17 -6.40 -1.24
C LEU A 234 -11.57 -7.36 -2.25
N ARG A 235 -10.89 -6.81 -3.24
CA ARG A 235 -10.08 -7.54 -4.20
C ARG A 235 -8.69 -6.92 -4.26
N PRO A 236 -7.59 -7.71 -4.18
CA PRO A 236 -6.26 -7.19 -4.45
C PRO A 236 -6.20 -6.49 -5.82
N VAL A 237 -5.60 -5.30 -5.87
CA VAL A 237 -5.48 -4.51 -7.10
C VAL A 237 -4.58 -5.18 -8.13
N ALA A 238 -3.68 -6.06 -7.69
CA ALA A 238 -2.70 -6.73 -8.53
C ALA A 238 -2.51 -8.19 -8.10
N ARG A 239 -1.92 -9.00 -9.01
CA ARG A 239 -1.66 -10.42 -8.76
C ARG A 239 -0.75 -10.68 -7.57
N GLY A 240 0.22 -9.79 -7.32
CA GLY A 240 1.12 -9.88 -6.18
C GLY A 240 0.40 -9.95 -4.84
N GLY A 241 -0.70 -9.21 -4.69
CA GLY A 241 -1.50 -9.18 -3.46
C GLY A 241 -2.11 -10.53 -3.08
N TYR A 242 -2.44 -11.39 -4.04
CA TYR A 242 -2.96 -12.74 -3.74
C TYR A 242 -1.91 -13.64 -3.06
N TYR A 243 -0.62 -13.34 -3.22
CA TYR A 243 0.47 -14.06 -2.56
C TYR A 243 0.75 -13.54 -1.14
N ASN A 244 0.31 -12.34 -0.78
CA ASN A 244 0.50 -11.72 0.53
C ASN A 244 -0.56 -12.23 1.52
N ARG A 245 -0.21 -13.25 2.29
CA ARG A 245 -1.15 -13.98 3.16
C ARG A 245 -0.85 -13.85 4.65
N GLY A 246 0.07 -12.98 5.04
CA GLY A 246 0.39 -12.65 6.42
C GLY A 246 1.26 -13.65 7.15
N GLU A 247 1.84 -14.65 6.46
CA GLU A 247 2.64 -15.68 7.15
C GLU A 247 3.89 -15.09 7.83
N GLY A 248 4.58 -14.14 7.17
CA GLY A 248 5.75 -13.50 7.79
C GLY A 248 5.39 -12.70 9.04
N ILE A 249 4.26 -11.99 9.01
CA ILE A 249 3.74 -11.27 10.18
C ILE A 249 3.47 -12.28 11.32
N ARG A 250 2.74 -13.36 11.04
CA ARG A 250 2.46 -14.41 12.04
C ARG A 250 3.75 -15.01 12.60
N MET A 251 4.70 -15.38 11.74
CA MET A 251 6.00 -15.94 12.18
C MET A 251 6.73 -15.01 13.14
N ALA A 252 6.71 -13.69 12.88
CA ALA A 252 7.37 -12.74 13.75
C ALA A 252 6.62 -12.54 15.08
N LEU A 253 5.28 -12.49 15.06
CA LEU A 253 4.46 -12.41 16.27
C LEU A 253 4.61 -13.67 17.13
N ASP A 254 4.63 -14.87 16.51
CA ASP A 254 4.85 -16.16 17.20
C ASP A 254 6.26 -16.24 17.81
N ALA A 255 7.24 -15.56 17.22
CA ALA A 255 8.58 -15.43 17.77
C ALA A 255 8.70 -14.42 18.92
N GLY A 256 7.60 -13.75 19.31
CA GLY A 256 7.53 -12.77 20.39
C GLY A 256 7.61 -11.32 19.91
N GLY A 257 7.55 -11.06 18.61
CA GLY A 257 7.50 -9.70 18.06
C GLY A 257 6.23 -8.94 18.47
N ALA A 258 6.33 -7.64 18.70
CA ALA A 258 5.18 -6.78 18.95
C ALA A 258 4.44 -6.45 17.65
N PRO A 259 3.11 -6.29 17.67
CA PRO A 259 2.36 -5.74 16.55
C PRO A 259 2.62 -4.24 16.40
N ALA A 260 2.51 -3.73 15.16
CA ALA A 260 2.57 -2.30 14.86
C ALA A 260 1.73 -1.96 13.63
N GLY A 261 1.48 -0.67 13.44
CA GLY A 261 0.60 -0.19 12.38
C GLY A 261 -0.86 -0.49 12.67
N ASP A 262 -1.74 -0.03 11.79
CA ASP A 262 -3.18 -0.20 11.95
C ASP A 262 -3.68 -1.46 11.22
N PHE A 263 -3.93 -2.53 11.97
CA PHE A 263 -4.48 -3.78 11.40
C PHE A 263 -5.89 -3.63 10.83
N GLY A 264 -6.65 -2.63 11.29
CA GLY A 264 -8.00 -2.34 10.80
C GLY A 264 -8.03 -1.50 9.53
N SER A 265 -6.90 -1.00 9.09
CA SER A 265 -6.78 -0.12 7.92
C SER A 265 -5.91 -0.71 6.82
N TYR A 266 -6.12 -0.21 5.62
CA TYR A 266 -5.45 -0.65 4.40
C TYR A 266 -5.48 0.47 3.37
N HIS A 267 -4.56 0.46 2.42
CA HIS A 267 -4.60 1.33 1.25
C HIS A 267 -5.57 0.79 0.20
N ALA A 268 -6.45 1.64 -0.28
CA ALA A 268 -7.46 1.29 -1.27
C ALA A 268 -7.47 2.22 -2.48
N GLU A 269 -7.91 1.66 -3.61
CA GLU A 269 -8.13 2.38 -4.86
C GLU A 269 -9.48 1.98 -5.46
N PRO A 270 -10.23 2.94 -6.07
CA PRO A 270 -11.48 2.61 -6.73
C PRO A 270 -11.19 1.91 -8.08
N MET A 271 -11.57 0.65 -8.21
CA MET A 271 -11.28 -0.15 -9.40
C MET A 271 -12.53 -0.72 -10.04
N ASP A 272 -12.49 -0.86 -11.36
CA ASP A 272 -13.58 -1.46 -12.14
C ASP A 272 -13.63 -2.98 -11.92
N PRO A 273 -14.69 -3.52 -11.32
CA PRO A 273 -14.81 -4.96 -11.08
C PRO A 273 -14.91 -5.81 -12.35
N ARG A 274 -15.23 -5.22 -13.51
CA ARG A 274 -15.38 -5.92 -14.79
C ARG A 274 -14.04 -6.23 -15.45
N SER A 275 -12.98 -5.48 -15.09
CA SER A 275 -11.66 -5.65 -15.68
C SER A 275 -10.84 -6.72 -14.97
N ALA A 276 -10.11 -7.51 -15.75
CA ALA A 276 -9.10 -8.46 -15.28
C ALA A 276 -7.67 -7.88 -15.31
N GLN A 277 -7.51 -6.63 -15.75
CA GLN A 277 -6.21 -5.98 -15.77
C GLN A 277 -5.68 -5.72 -14.36
N VAL A 278 -4.40 -5.40 -14.28
CA VAL A 278 -3.75 -4.92 -13.06
C VAL A 278 -4.14 -3.46 -12.87
N GLU A 279 -4.53 -3.08 -11.66
CA GLU A 279 -4.90 -1.71 -11.29
C GLU A 279 -5.89 -1.05 -12.29
N PRO A 280 -7.08 -1.65 -12.54
CA PRO A 280 -8.05 -1.09 -13.48
C PRO A 280 -8.79 0.08 -12.83
N LEU A 281 -8.08 1.14 -12.52
CA LEU A 281 -8.51 2.26 -11.70
C LEU A 281 -9.50 3.17 -12.42
N VAL A 282 -10.38 3.79 -11.64
CA VAL A 282 -11.28 4.87 -12.08
C VAL A 282 -11.15 6.03 -11.09
N MET A 283 -10.25 6.96 -11.38
CA MET A 283 -9.85 8.05 -10.47
C MET A 283 -10.49 9.41 -10.81
N SER A 284 -11.43 9.44 -11.75
CA SER A 284 -12.10 10.68 -12.18
C SER A 284 -13.35 11.04 -11.35
N PHE A 285 -13.55 10.40 -10.20
CA PHE A 285 -14.74 10.53 -9.36
C PHE A 285 -15.05 11.98 -8.93
N SER A 286 -14.05 12.83 -8.80
CA SER A 286 -14.25 14.22 -8.39
C SER A 286 -15.11 15.04 -9.35
N TYR A 287 -15.19 14.64 -10.62
CA TYR A 287 -15.94 15.37 -11.67
C TYR A 287 -17.34 14.77 -11.93
N GLY A 288 -17.74 13.76 -11.18
CA GLY A 288 -19.05 13.13 -11.26
C GLY A 288 -19.71 12.99 -9.90
N LEU A 289 -20.66 12.07 -9.80
CA LEU A 289 -21.24 11.63 -8.53
C LEU A 289 -20.91 10.18 -8.30
N LEU A 290 -20.57 9.84 -7.05
CA LEU A 290 -20.39 8.46 -6.61
C LEU A 290 -21.65 8.01 -5.88
N VAL A 291 -22.40 7.08 -6.49
CA VAL A 291 -23.66 6.57 -5.96
C VAL A 291 -23.59 5.05 -5.73
N ASN A 292 -24.30 4.56 -4.73
CA ASN A 292 -24.47 3.13 -4.49
C ASN A 292 -25.63 2.53 -5.32
N LYS A 293 -25.93 1.24 -5.14
CA LYS A 293 -27.03 0.57 -5.82
C LYS A 293 -28.44 1.14 -5.50
N GLU A 294 -28.57 1.81 -4.37
CA GLU A 294 -29.82 2.52 -4.02
C GLU A 294 -29.92 3.91 -4.67
N GLY A 295 -28.95 4.28 -5.51
CA GLY A 295 -28.85 5.58 -6.15
C GLY A 295 -28.47 6.71 -5.21
N ARG A 296 -27.90 6.43 -4.03
CA ARG A 296 -27.57 7.43 -3.01
C ARG A 296 -26.08 7.75 -2.99
N ARG A 297 -25.73 9.02 -2.86
CA ARG A 297 -24.38 9.48 -2.53
C ARG A 297 -24.05 9.12 -1.08
N PHE A 298 -22.80 8.83 -0.78
CA PHE A 298 -22.34 8.40 0.54
C PHE A 298 -21.02 9.06 0.98
N VAL A 299 -20.37 9.83 0.11
CA VAL A 299 -19.12 10.57 0.37
C VAL A 299 -19.17 11.95 -0.26
N ASP A 300 -18.29 12.84 0.17
CA ASP A 300 -17.86 13.99 -0.64
C ASP A 300 -16.87 13.49 -1.69
N GLU A 301 -17.22 13.55 -2.95
CA GLU A 301 -16.36 13.07 -4.05
C GLU A 301 -15.19 14.00 -4.33
N ALA A 302 -15.21 15.21 -3.79
CA ALA A 302 -14.26 16.25 -4.12
C ALA A 302 -13.86 17.14 -2.92
N PRO A 303 -13.39 16.54 -1.79
CA PRO A 303 -12.98 17.34 -0.64
C PRO A 303 -11.67 18.12 -0.90
N GLY A 304 -10.92 17.74 -1.94
CA GLY A 304 -9.65 18.35 -2.33
C GLY A 304 -8.99 17.59 -3.49
N PRO A 305 -7.66 17.63 -3.61
CA PRO A 305 -6.92 16.93 -4.65
C PRO A 305 -7.18 15.41 -4.64
N VAL A 306 -7.36 14.83 -5.82
CA VAL A 306 -7.67 13.38 -5.98
C VAL A 306 -6.62 12.50 -5.33
N ASP A 307 -5.35 12.83 -5.49
CA ASP A 307 -4.21 12.04 -4.99
C ASP A 307 -4.04 12.06 -3.46
N VAL A 308 -4.84 12.84 -2.75
CA VAL A 308 -4.90 12.87 -1.28
C VAL A 308 -6.14 12.13 -0.76
N HIS A 309 -7.24 12.19 -1.51
CA HIS A 309 -8.55 11.77 -0.99
C HIS A 309 -9.08 10.46 -1.59
N TYR A 310 -8.42 9.87 -2.59
CA TYR A 310 -8.92 8.65 -3.23
C TYR A 310 -8.98 7.44 -2.29
N ASP A 311 -8.03 7.29 -1.37
CA ASP A 311 -7.96 6.17 -0.44
C ASP A 311 -9.18 6.06 0.49
N PRO A 312 -9.53 7.09 1.30
CA PRO A 312 -10.72 7.03 2.13
C PRO A 312 -12.02 6.88 1.33
N ILE A 313 -12.12 7.50 0.14
CA ILE A 313 -13.27 7.36 -0.75
C ILE A 313 -13.40 5.91 -1.24
N ALA A 314 -12.30 5.31 -1.70
CA ALA A 314 -12.29 3.92 -2.14
C ALA A 314 -12.65 2.96 -1.02
N ARG A 315 -12.16 3.18 0.20
CA ARG A 315 -12.51 2.37 1.37
C ARG A 315 -14.00 2.43 1.72
N ALA A 316 -14.64 3.58 1.56
CA ALA A 316 -16.07 3.73 1.82
C ALA A 316 -16.95 2.91 0.87
N ILE A 317 -16.44 2.51 -0.30
CA ILE A 317 -17.18 1.71 -1.28
C ILE A 317 -17.49 0.30 -0.73
N LYS A 318 -16.57 -0.32 0.03
CA LYS A 318 -16.80 -1.67 0.57
C LYS A 318 -18.01 -1.76 1.51
N ASP A 319 -18.39 -0.65 2.13
CA ASP A 319 -19.49 -0.56 3.09
C ASP A 319 -20.85 -0.28 2.42
N GLN A 320 -20.84 -0.09 1.08
CA GLN A 320 -22.07 0.08 0.30
C GLN A 320 -22.73 -1.27 -0.02
N PRO A 321 -24.02 -1.30 -0.37
CA PRO A 321 -24.70 -2.52 -0.76
C PRO A 321 -23.91 -3.31 -1.82
N ASP A 322 -23.62 -4.58 -1.53
CA ASP A 322 -22.80 -5.50 -2.32
C ASP A 322 -21.34 -5.04 -2.55
N GLY A 323 -20.85 -4.04 -1.79
CA GLY A 323 -19.50 -3.51 -1.92
C GLY A 323 -19.22 -2.82 -3.26
N ILE A 324 -20.26 -2.31 -3.92
CA ILE A 324 -20.16 -1.68 -5.24
C ILE A 324 -20.78 -0.28 -5.24
N ALA A 325 -20.17 0.60 -6.01
CA ALA A 325 -20.70 1.93 -6.32
C ALA A 325 -20.53 2.23 -7.81
N PHE A 326 -21.09 3.35 -8.25
CA PHE A 326 -21.04 3.78 -9.64
C PHE A 326 -20.62 5.24 -9.71
N MET A 327 -19.62 5.54 -10.52
CA MET A 327 -19.21 6.88 -10.86
C MET A 327 -20.04 7.34 -12.04
N VAL A 328 -20.94 8.29 -11.80
CA VAL A 328 -21.90 8.79 -12.80
C VAL A 328 -21.45 10.15 -13.31
N TYR A 329 -21.41 10.30 -14.63
CA TYR A 329 -21.01 11.54 -15.32
C TYR A 329 -22.06 11.94 -16.36
N ASP A 330 -22.07 13.25 -16.69
CA ASP A 330 -22.70 13.78 -17.88
C ASP A 330 -21.63 14.18 -18.93
N GLN A 331 -22.06 14.76 -20.06
CA GLN A 331 -21.16 15.14 -21.16
C GLN A 331 -20.07 16.14 -20.78
N ARG A 332 -20.21 16.86 -19.66
CA ARG A 332 -19.21 17.83 -19.18
C ARG A 332 -17.89 17.18 -18.75
N ILE A 333 -17.88 15.90 -18.49
CA ILE A 333 -16.61 15.20 -18.23
C ILE A 333 -15.61 15.38 -19.38
N HIS A 334 -16.10 15.55 -20.62
CA HIS A 334 -15.25 15.78 -21.78
C HIS A 334 -14.59 17.16 -21.82
N GLU A 335 -15.10 18.12 -21.04
CA GLU A 335 -14.52 19.44 -20.89
C GLU A 335 -13.35 19.45 -19.90
N VAL A 336 -13.19 18.40 -19.07
CA VAL A 336 -12.09 18.25 -18.13
C VAL A 336 -10.83 17.75 -18.85
N PRO A 337 -9.75 18.56 -18.91
CA PRO A 337 -8.52 18.17 -19.60
C PRO A 337 -7.93 16.86 -19.02
N ASN A 338 -7.56 15.94 -19.89
CA ASN A 338 -6.90 14.68 -19.50
C ASN A 338 -7.69 13.75 -18.56
N TRP A 339 -8.99 13.93 -18.37
CA TRP A 339 -9.80 13.11 -17.47
C TRP A 339 -9.66 11.60 -17.73
N LYS A 340 -9.48 11.20 -19.00
CA LYS A 340 -9.26 9.79 -19.39
C LYS A 340 -7.97 9.19 -18.82
N LYS A 341 -6.98 10.00 -18.47
CA LYS A 341 -5.75 9.50 -17.82
C LYS A 341 -5.99 8.96 -16.41
N GLY A 342 -7.07 9.39 -15.77
CA GLY A 342 -7.54 8.85 -14.49
C GLY A 342 -8.35 7.54 -14.63
N ILE A 343 -8.57 7.05 -15.84
CA ILE A 343 -9.34 5.83 -16.12
C ILE A 343 -8.40 4.82 -16.77
N ARG A 344 -8.07 3.75 -16.04
CA ARG A 344 -7.13 2.71 -16.46
C ARG A 344 -7.79 1.37 -16.75
N THR A 345 -9.12 1.29 -16.57
CA THR A 345 -9.86 0.09 -16.96
C THR A 345 -9.87 -0.06 -18.48
N ASP A 346 -9.81 -1.29 -18.98
CA ASP A 346 -10.02 -1.65 -20.38
C ASP A 346 -11.51 -1.75 -20.75
N GLN A 347 -12.39 -1.61 -19.76
CA GLN A 347 -13.83 -1.71 -19.96
C GLN A 347 -14.40 -0.34 -20.35
N PRO A 348 -15.29 -0.30 -21.36
CA PRO A 348 -15.97 0.95 -21.71
C PRO A 348 -16.93 1.38 -20.60
N PRO A 349 -17.29 2.68 -20.52
CA PRO A 349 -18.38 3.14 -19.66
C PRO A 349 -19.71 2.47 -20.08
N ILE A 350 -20.62 2.38 -19.14
CA ILE A 350 -22.04 2.10 -19.42
C ILE A 350 -22.67 3.43 -19.80
N GLU A 351 -23.28 3.54 -20.98
CA GLU A 351 -23.84 4.79 -21.52
C GLU A 351 -25.33 4.69 -21.73
N ALA A 352 -26.05 5.81 -21.53
CA ALA A 352 -27.48 5.90 -21.82
C ALA A 352 -27.91 7.37 -22.03
N GLU A 353 -28.99 7.56 -22.81
CA GLU A 353 -29.54 8.89 -23.14
C GLU A 353 -30.21 9.58 -21.94
N SER A 354 -30.63 8.81 -20.94
CA SER A 354 -31.27 9.35 -19.73
C SER A 354 -30.74 8.69 -18.46
N LEU A 355 -30.86 9.39 -17.33
CA LEU A 355 -30.49 8.85 -16.01
C LEU A 355 -31.32 7.61 -15.61
N ASP A 356 -32.61 7.55 -15.99
CA ASP A 356 -33.45 6.38 -15.75
C ASP A 356 -32.93 5.15 -16.53
N ALA A 357 -32.60 5.33 -17.80
CA ALA A 357 -32.03 4.26 -18.61
C ALA A 357 -30.65 3.84 -18.11
N LEU A 358 -29.80 4.79 -17.70
CA LEU A 358 -28.49 4.50 -17.11
C LEU A 358 -28.64 3.71 -15.80
N ALA A 359 -29.54 4.11 -14.91
CA ALA A 359 -29.79 3.40 -13.67
C ALA A 359 -30.16 1.94 -13.91
N ARG A 360 -31.10 1.68 -14.85
CA ARG A 360 -31.49 0.30 -15.23
C ARG A 360 -30.33 -0.50 -15.80
N ALA A 361 -29.53 0.11 -16.67
CA ALA A 361 -28.38 -0.54 -17.29
C ALA A 361 -27.28 -0.89 -16.25
N CYS A 362 -27.13 -0.08 -15.21
CA CYS A 362 -26.18 -0.29 -14.11
C CYS A 362 -26.72 -1.17 -12.97
N GLY A 363 -28.04 -1.45 -12.92
CA GLY A 363 -28.67 -2.11 -11.77
C GLY A 363 -28.75 -1.23 -10.53
N ILE A 364 -28.84 0.10 -10.72
CA ILE A 364 -29.09 1.11 -9.69
C ILE A 364 -30.62 1.30 -9.57
N ASP A 365 -31.14 1.58 -8.37
CA ASP A 365 -32.54 2.02 -8.21
C ASP A 365 -32.79 3.32 -9.00
N PRO A 366 -33.64 3.30 -10.05
CA PRO A 366 -33.88 4.49 -10.86
C PRO A 366 -34.50 5.65 -10.08
N ALA A 367 -35.43 5.35 -9.15
CA ALA A 367 -36.07 6.37 -8.36
C ALA A 367 -35.08 7.05 -7.40
N GLY A 368 -34.21 6.26 -6.78
CA GLY A 368 -33.13 6.77 -5.92
C GLY A 368 -32.14 7.63 -6.69
N LEU A 369 -31.67 7.19 -7.85
CA LEU A 369 -30.75 7.98 -8.68
C LEU A 369 -31.36 9.31 -9.13
N LEU A 370 -32.58 9.29 -9.63
CA LEU A 370 -33.27 10.49 -10.08
C LEU A 370 -33.46 11.49 -8.93
N ALA A 371 -33.88 11.01 -7.76
CA ALA A 371 -34.04 11.86 -6.57
C ALA A 371 -32.71 12.47 -6.12
N THR A 372 -31.65 11.67 -6.11
CA THR A 372 -30.28 12.10 -5.73
C THR A 372 -29.77 13.18 -6.70
N VAL A 373 -29.89 12.95 -8.00
CA VAL A 373 -29.42 13.93 -9.00
C VAL A 373 -30.26 15.21 -8.95
N ALA A 374 -31.57 15.12 -8.76
CA ALA A 374 -32.43 16.29 -8.62
C ALA A 374 -32.04 17.14 -7.39
N ALA A 375 -31.83 16.49 -6.22
CA ALA A 375 -31.38 17.16 -5.01
C ALA A 375 -29.99 17.79 -5.17
N PHE A 376 -29.07 17.07 -5.80
CA PHE A 376 -27.72 17.55 -6.08
C PHE A 376 -27.74 18.77 -7.01
N ASN A 377 -28.48 18.70 -8.12
CA ASN A 377 -28.59 19.80 -9.06
C ASN A 377 -29.20 21.07 -8.43
N ALA A 378 -30.17 20.87 -7.54
CA ALA A 378 -30.77 21.98 -6.80
C ALA A 378 -29.82 22.63 -5.77
N ALA A 379 -28.84 21.85 -5.28
CA ALA A 379 -27.85 22.32 -4.31
C ALA A 379 -26.62 22.99 -4.96
N CYS A 380 -26.43 22.85 -6.28
CA CYS A 380 -25.37 23.53 -7.02
C CYS A 380 -25.59 25.02 -7.10
N ALA A 381 -24.54 25.83 -7.03
CA ALA A 381 -24.63 27.29 -7.18
C ALA A 381 -25.07 27.68 -8.59
N GLY A 382 -25.89 28.75 -8.69
CA GLY A 382 -26.36 29.23 -9.99
C GLY A 382 -25.25 29.78 -10.90
N ASP A 383 -24.10 30.16 -10.34
CA ASP A 383 -22.90 30.63 -11.04
C ASP A 383 -21.80 29.54 -11.17
N ALA A 384 -22.11 28.28 -10.87
CA ALA A 384 -21.15 27.18 -10.84
C ALA A 384 -20.38 27.05 -12.15
N ASP A 385 -21.03 27.11 -13.30
CA ASP A 385 -20.38 27.00 -14.62
C ASP A 385 -19.35 28.13 -14.85
N ALA A 386 -19.58 29.33 -14.36
CA ALA A 386 -18.67 30.46 -14.52
C ALA A 386 -17.43 30.37 -13.60
N ARG A 387 -17.57 29.68 -12.49
CA ARG A 387 -16.51 29.50 -11.48
C ARG A 387 -15.73 28.22 -11.64
N PHE A 388 -16.24 27.26 -12.40
CA PHE A 388 -15.62 25.94 -12.57
C PHE A 388 -14.20 26.05 -13.12
N SER A 389 -13.25 25.43 -12.41
CA SER A 389 -11.85 25.35 -12.80
C SER A 389 -11.35 23.90 -12.65
N PRO A 390 -11.32 23.11 -13.73
CA PRO A 390 -10.95 21.69 -13.63
C PRO A 390 -9.49 21.43 -13.26
N LEU A 391 -8.61 22.46 -13.37
CA LEU A 391 -7.18 22.33 -13.10
C LEU A 391 -6.74 22.85 -11.73
N ALA A 392 -7.67 23.28 -10.91
CA ALA A 392 -7.41 23.75 -9.55
C ALA A 392 -8.59 23.42 -8.63
N VAL A 393 -8.32 23.30 -7.35
CA VAL A 393 -9.37 23.23 -6.33
C VAL A 393 -10.15 24.55 -6.38
N ASP A 394 -11.42 24.51 -6.80
CA ASP A 394 -12.16 25.69 -7.23
C ASP A 394 -13.16 26.24 -6.20
N GLY A 395 -13.46 25.47 -5.14
CA GLY A 395 -14.45 25.84 -4.14
C GLY A 395 -15.89 25.92 -4.66
N VAL A 396 -16.18 25.40 -5.86
CA VAL A 396 -17.54 25.30 -6.39
C VAL A 396 -18.25 24.16 -5.69
N ALA A 397 -18.94 24.48 -4.59
CA ALA A 397 -19.51 23.53 -3.66
C ALA A 397 -21.06 23.51 -3.73
N THR A 398 -21.64 22.41 -3.22
CA THR A 398 -23.09 22.32 -2.96
C THR A 398 -23.47 23.02 -1.66
N ALA A 399 -24.69 23.55 -1.61
CA ALA A 399 -25.25 24.16 -0.42
C ALA A 399 -26.34 23.28 0.20
N GLY A 400 -26.25 23.02 1.53
CA GLY A 400 -27.29 22.32 2.28
C GLY A 400 -27.49 20.85 1.94
N LEU A 401 -26.50 20.20 1.31
CA LEU A 401 -26.53 18.78 0.95
C LEU A 401 -25.63 17.95 1.90
N ALA A 402 -26.09 16.76 2.25
CA ALA A 402 -25.33 15.80 3.03
C ALA A 402 -25.30 14.43 2.32
N PRO A 403 -24.10 13.88 2.00
CA PRO A 403 -22.80 14.52 2.12
C PRO A 403 -22.67 15.73 1.18
N PRO A 404 -21.83 16.74 1.51
CA PRO A 404 -21.57 17.85 0.61
C PRO A 404 -20.76 17.37 -0.61
N LYS A 405 -20.63 18.22 -1.63
CA LYS A 405 -19.56 18.15 -2.62
C LYS A 405 -18.82 19.48 -2.55
N SER A 406 -17.55 19.44 -2.12
CA SER A 406 -16.81 20.63 -1.73
C SER A 406 -16.17 21.38 -2.90
N ASN A 407 -15.94 20.70 -4.03
CA ASN A 407 -15.37 21.28 -5.25
C ASN A 407 -16.05 20.68 -6.48
N TRP A 408 -15.92 21.36 -7.61
CA TRP A 408 -16.39 20.91 -8.93
C TRP A 408 -17.86 20.45 -8.94
N ALA A 409 -18.72 21.11 -8.14
CA ALA A 409 -20.13 20.77 -8.02
C ALA A 409 -20.93 21.39 -9.17
N LEU A 410 -20.90 20.74 -10.33
CA LEU A 410 -21.70 21.09 -11.51
C LEU A 410 -22.96 20.23 -11.60
N PRO A 411 -24.13 20.81 -11.97
CA PRO A 411 -25.37 20.03 -12.16
C PRO A 411 -25.18 18.92 -13.22
N LEU A 412 -25.59 17.70 -12.97
CA LEU A 412 -25.66 16.62 -13.97
C LEU A 412 -26.93 16.79 -14.81
N ALA A 413 -26.81 17.41 -16.00
CA ALA A 413 -27.99 17.78 -16.82
C ALA A 413 -27.80 17.51 -18.32
N ARG A 414 -26.58 17.24 -18.80
CA ARG A 414 -26.30 17.15 -20.24
C ARG A 414 -26.06 15.67 -20.64
N GLY A 415 -27.11 15.01 -21.11
CA GLY A 415 -26.97 13.65 -21.68
C GLY A 415 -26.23 13.62 -23.02
N PRO A 416 -25.78 12.46 -23.50
CA PRO A 416 -25.87 11.17 -22.84
C PRO A 416 -25.07 11.09 -21.55
N PHE A 417 -25.54 10.24 -20.62
CA PHE A 417 -24.89 10.00 -19.35
C PHE A 417 -24.06 8.73 -19.39
N CYS A 418 -22.99 8.66 -18.62
CA CYS A 418 -22.20 7.46 -18.52
C CYS A 418 -21.84 7.10 -17.08
N ALA A 419 -21.57 5.82 -16.84
CA ALA A 419 -21.15 5.34 -15.53
C ALA A 419 -20.07 4.27 -15.63
N TYR A 420 -19.18 4.25 -14.62
CA TYR A 420 -18.27 3.16 -14.33
C TYR A 420 -18.64 2.51 -13.01
N PRO A 421 -18.89 1.19 -12.95
CA PRO A 421 -18.98 0.48 -11.69
C PRO A 421 -17.60 0.47 -11.03
N VAL A 422 -17.56 0.63 -9.72
CA VAL A 422 -16.33 0.60 -8.94
C VAL A 422 -16.51 -0.19 -7.66
N MET A 423 -15.44 -0.88 -7.26
CA MET A 423 -15.29 -1.56 -6.00
C MET A 423 -14.04 -1.07 -5.28
N SER A 424 -13.91 -1.37 -3.99
CA SER A 424 -12.69 -1.10 -3.23
C SER A 424 -11.62 -2.13 -3.58
N GLY A 425 -10.60 -1.71 -4.31
CA GLY A 425 -9.40 -2.51 -4.54
C GLY A 425 -8.43 -2.35 -3.37
N ILE A 426 -8.00 -3.44 -2.75
CA ILE A 426 -6.98 -3.38 -1.70
C ILE A 426 -5.57 -3.45 -2.31
N CYS A 427 -4.75 -2.43 -2.04
CA CYS A 427 -3.38 -2.35 -2.51
C CYS A 427 -2.43 -3.04 -1.54
N PHE A 428 -2.54 -2.71 -0.24
CA PHE A 428 -1.75 -3.31 0.83
C PHE A 428 -2.37 -3.01 2.20
N THR A 429 -1.98 -3.80 3.21
CA THR A 429 -2.44 -3.68 4.60
C THR A 429 -1.47 -2.83 5.44
N PHE A 430 -1.96 -2.18 6.50
CA PHE A 430 -1.12 -1.32 7.34
C PHE A 430 -0.54 -2.04 8.55
N GLY A 431 -1.24 -3.05 9.05
CA GLY A 431 -0.79 -3.86 10.18
C GLY A 431 0.38 -4.76 9.83
N GLY A 432 1.35 -4.83 10.72
CA GLY A 432 2.57 -5.62 10.60
C GLY A 432 3.23 -5.83 11.95
N VAL A 433 4.52 -6.10 11.96
CA VAL A 433 5.30 -6.21 13.18
C VAL A 433 6.04 -4.91 13.49
N LYS A 434 6.31 -4.69 14.76
CA LYS A 434 7.10 -3.54 15.22
C LYS A 434 8.58 -3.75 14.94
N THR A 435 9.20 -2.72 14.39
CA THR A 435 10.64 -2.67 14.15
C THR A 435 11.24 -1.39 14.72
N ASN A 436 12.54 -1.39 14.96
CA ASN A 436 13.30 -0.18 15.21
C ASN A 436 13.91 0.40 13.91
N ARG A 437 14.64 1.51 14.01
CA ARG A 437 15.30 2.17 12.86
C ARG A 437 16.28 1.29 12.09
N ASP A 438 16.81 0.24 12.73
CA ASP A 438 17.70 -0.75 12.09
C ASP A 438 16.91 -1.93 11.47
N ALA A 439 15.58 -1.79 11.39
CA ALA A 439 14.64 -2.81 10.90
C ALA A 439 14.64 -4.11 11.71
N GLN A 440 15.19 -4.12 12.93
CA GLN A 440 15.11 -5.26 13.84
C GLN A 440 13.71 -5.38 14.41
N VAL A 441 13.16 -6.59 14.44
CA VAL A 441 11.89 -6.86 15.12
C VAL A 441 12.08 -6.69 16.63
N VAL A 442 11.15 -5.98 17.27
CA VAL A 442 11.16 -5.77 18.74
C VAL A 442 9.95 -6.43 19.41
N ASP A 443 10.10 -6.81 20.66
CA ASP A 443 9.02 -7.33 21.49
C ASP A 443 8.16 -6.21 22.11
N ASN A 444 7.16 -6.57 22.91
CA ASN A 444 6.28 -5.59 23.58
C ASN A 444 6.99 -4.72 24.63
N ASP A 445 8.17 -5.12 25.07
CA ASP A 445 9.00 -4.33 25.99
C ASP A 445 10.05 -3.46 25.26
N GLY A 446 10.02 -3.45 23.92
CA GLY A 446 10.95 -2.71 23.07
C GLY A 446 12.33 -3.36 22.92
N ARG A 447 12.49 -4.64 23.33
CA ARG A 447 13.76 -5.38 23.19
C ARG A 447 13.84 -6.01 21.80
N THR A 448 14.99 -5.95 21.17
CA THR A 448 15.20 -6.60 19.88
C THR A 448 15.16 -8.12 19.98
N ILE A 449 14.54 -8.78 19.01
CA ILE A 449 14.64 -10.22 18.80
C ILE A 449 15.92 -10.49 17.99
N PRO A 450 16.95 -11.08 18.60
CA PRO A 450 18.25 -11.22 17.94
C PRO A 450 18.16 -11.97 16.61
N GLY A 451 18.73 -11.39 15.56
CA GLY A 451 18.77 -11.97 14.23
C GLY A 451 17.48 -11.85 13.41
N LEU A 452 16.39 -11.32 13.97
CA LEU A 452 15.11 -11.20 13.27
C LEU A 452 14.86 -9.75 12.80
N TYR A 453 14.54 -9.58 11.51
CA TYR A 453 14.30 -8.31 10.84
C TYR A 453 12.99 -8.37 10.05
N ALA A 454 12.34 -7.23 9.88
CA ALA A 454 11.20 -7.10 8.98
C ALA A 454 11.26 -5.78 8.22
N ALA A 455 10.83 -5.78 6.96
CA ALA A 455 10.85 -4.59 6.13
C ALA A 455 9.67 -4.58 5.13
N GLY A 456 9.35 -3.39 4.63
CA GLY A 456 8.22 -3.19 3.74
C GLY A 456 6.90 -3.38 4.48
N GLU A 457 5.93 -3.97 3.82
CA GLU A 457 4.58 -4.13 4.35
C GLU A 457 4.50 -5.10 5.56
N ALA A 458 5.45 -6.03 5.69
CA ALA A 458 5.53 -6.89 6.87
C ALA A 458 5.82 -6.13 8.17
N ALA A 459 6.41 -4.92 8.09
CA ALA A 459 6.62 -4.02 9.23
C ALA A 459 5.51 -2.95 9.26
N GLY A 460 4.81 -2.81 10.37
CA GLY A 460 3.74 -1.81 10.53
C GLY A 460 4.31 -0.40 10.64
N LEU A 461 3.82 0.53 9.83
CA LEU A 461 4.18 1.94 9.87
C LEU A 461 2.98 2.87 9.71
N TYR A 462 2.02 2.50 8.86
CA TYR A 462 0.89 3.36 8.55
C TYR A 462 -0.27 3.15 9.52
N HIS A 463 -1.02 4.24 9.70
CA HIS A 463 -2.24 4.26 10.49
C HIS A 463 -3.30 5.02 9.70
N GLN A 464 -4.56 4.77 9.97
CA GLN A 464 -5.76 5.41 9.40
C GLN A 464 -5.71 5.68 7.88
N VAL A 465 -4.83 6.58 7.38
CA VAL A 465 -4.76 7.01 5.98
C VAL A 465 -3.37 6.80 5.41
N TYR A 466 -3.31 6.40 4.15
CA TYR A 466 -2.05 6.20 3.43
C TYR A 466 -1.40 7.53 3.01
N THR A 467 -0.15 7.72 3.37
CA THR A 467 0.66 8.81 2.81
C THR A 467 1.19 8.39 1.44
N GLY A 468 0.53 8.85 0.39
CA GLY A 468 0.75 8.43 -0.99
C GLY A 468 2.21 8.47 -1.46
N ALA A 469 2.60 7.48 -2.26
CA ALA A 469 3.93 7.32 -2.86
C ALA A 469 5.09 7.06 -1.85
N THR A 470 4.78 6.46 -0.68
CA THR A 470 5.79 6.13 0.33
C THR A 470 5.99 4.62 0.53
N SER A 471 5.05 3.76 0.13
CA SER A 471 5.08 2.32 0.46
C SER A 471 6.24 1.57 -0.17
N VAL A 472 6.51 1.78 -1.46
CA VAL A 472 7.64 1.12 -2.15
C VAL A 472 8.97 1.72 -1.69
N LEU A 473 9.03 3.05 -1.51
CA LEU A 473 10.20 3.73 -0.96
C LEU A 473 10.55 3.18 0.44
N ARG A 474 9.56 3.04 1.34
CA ARG A 474 9.73 2.40 2.64
C ARG A 474 10.32 1.00 2.53
N GLY A 475 9.79 0.20 1.59
CA GLY A 475 10.30 -1.15 1.34
C GLY A 475 11.76 -1.18 0.91
N ALA A 476 12.17 -0.26 0.02
CA ALA A 476 13.55 -0.13 -0.43
C ALA A 476 14.49 0.33 0.69
N VAL A 477 14.11 1.38 1.43
CA VAL A 477 14.92 1.95 2.53
C VAL A 477 15.15 0.92 3.63
N PHE A 478 14.08 0.42 4.25
CA PHE A 478 14.22 -0.50 5.37
C PHE A 478 14.71 -1.89 4.95
N GLY A 479 14.43 -2.32 3.70
CA GLY A 479 15.05 -3.53 3.16
C GLY A 479 16.56 -3.42 3.09
N ARG A 480 17.08 -2.32 2.54
CA ARG A 480 18.52 -2.04 2.49
C ARG A 480 19.15 -1.98 3.88
N ILE A 481 18.51 -1.31 4.83
CA ILE A 481 18.96 -1.23 6.24
C ILE A 481 18.99 -2.63 6.87
N ALA A 482 17.89 -3.38 6.76
CA ALA A 482 17.74 -4.72 7.32
C ALA A 482 18.85 -5.67 6.81
N GLY A 483 19.08 -5.67 5.49
CA GLY A 483 20.09 -6.53 4.88
C GLY A 483 21.52 -6.22 5.37
N ALA A 484 21.88 -4.93 5.37
CA ALA A 484 23.18 -4.49 5.86
C ALA A 484 23.38 -4.80 7.35
N HIS A 485 22.33 -4.61 8.17
CA HIS A 485 22.40 -4.93 9.61
C HIS A 485 22.45 -6.44 9.86
N ALA A 486 21.65 -7.23 9.14
CA ALA A 486 21.64 -8.68 9.26
C ALA A 486 23.00 -9.30 8.90
N ALA A 487 23.69 -8.79 7.87
CA ALA A 487 25.02 -9.23 7.50
C ALA A 487 26.04 -8.95 8.62
N ARG A 488 26.01 -7.74 9.21
CA ARG A 488 26.90 -7.43 10.36
C ARG A 488 26.62 -8.33 11.57
N HIS A 489 25.34 -8.63 11.84
CA HIS A 489 24.95 -9.53 12.92
C HIS A 489 25.44 -10.98 12.66
N ALA A 490 25.41 -11.41 11.41
CA ALA A 490 25.81 -12.75 11.00
C ALA A 490 27.33 -12.94 10.89
N ALA A 491 28.12 -11.87 10.88
CA ALA A 491 29.58 -11.94 10.80
C ALA A 491 30.16 -12.77 11.97
N PRO A 492 31.19 -13.57 11.74
CA PRO A 492 31.90 -14.25 12.82
C PRO A 492 32.41 -13.24 13.85
N ARG A 493 32.15 -13.50 15.14
CA ARG A 493 32.71 -12.71 16.23
C ARG A 493 34.18 -13.09 16.45
#